data_4a621b4d7e2fe2756e455c156b384273
#
_entry.id   4a621b4d7e2fe2756e455c156b384273
#
_cell.length_a   1.000
_cell.length_b   1.000
_cell.length_c   1.000
_cell.angle_alpha   90.00
_cell.angle_beta   90.00
_cell.angle_gamma   90.00
#
_symmetry.space_group_name_H-M   'P 1'
#
loop_
_entity.id
_entity.type
_entity.pdbx_description
1 polymer ?
#
loop_
_entity_poly.entity_id
_entity_poly.type
_entity_poly.pdbx_seq_one_letter_code
_entity_poly.pdbx_strand_id
1 'polypeptide(L)'
;MTTLSQATARDLMRTELVTLSPDDTIEAALAALSDAGITGAPVMGNDGRLIGALTLTDIAQPEHTDQDRVRTRPGESVRVVTTSVEANEFDEEEKIESKEDYSPELLGQTLVSEWMSDRVVAVSPNASLRTVCRTLVDGDVHRVFVTENGRLIGVVSAMDVARLLAGMPR
;
A
#
# COMPACT_ATOMS: atom_id res chain seq x y z
N MET A 1 -25.89 -15.96 4.51
CA MET A 1 -25.72 -14.49 4.41
C MET A 1 -24.95 -14.04 5.64
N THR A 2 -23.69 -13.66 5.51
CA THR A 2 -22.90 -13.13 6.63
C THR A 2 -23.48 -11.78 7.01
N THR A 3 -23.89 -11.61 8.25
CA THR A 3 -24.38 -10.31 8.75
C THR A 3 -23.18 -9.35 8.77
N LEU A 4 -23.38 -8.07 8.41
CA LEU A 4 -22.33 -7.03 8.38
C LEU A 4 -21.48 -7.00 9.67
N SER A 5 -22.09 -7.33 10.81
CA SER A 5 -21.41 -7.39 12.11
C SER A 5 -20.46 -8.58 12.28
N GLN A 6 -20.55 -9.59 11.43
CA GLN A 6 -19.74 -10.81 11.48
C GLN A 6 -18.72 -10.89 10.35
N ALA A 7 -18.74 -9.95 9.39
CA ALA A 7 -17.82 -9.92 8.28
C ALA A 7 -16.39 -9.68 8.75
N THR A 8 -15.46 -10.45 8.22
CA THR A 8 -14.03 -10.38 8.51
C THR A 8 -13.24 -9.92 7.28
N ALA A 9 -11.96 -9.60 7.47
CA ALA A 9 -11.07 -9.26 6.36
C ALA A 9 -11.00 -10.40 5.32
N ARG A 10 -11.03 -11.67 5.76
CA ARG A 10 -11.05 -12.85 4.88
C ARG A 10 -12.27 -12.87 3.96
N ASP A 11 -13.41 -12.42 4.46
CA ASP A 11 -14.67 -12.40 3.69
C ASP A 11 -14.67 -11.27 2.65
N LEU A 12 -13.85 -10.23 2.86
CA LEU A 12 -13.76 -9.06 1.97
C LEU A 12 -12.56 -9.09 1.03
N MET A 13 -11.51 -9.82 1.39
CA MET A 13 -10.25 -9.74 0.67
C MET A 13 -10.35 -10.31 -0.75
N ARG A 14 -9.57 -9.73 -1.67
CA ARG A 14 -9.24 -10.31 -2.95
C ARG A 14 -7.95 -11.11 -2.80
N THR A 15 -7.90 -12.27 -3.43
CA THR A 15 -6.77 -13.20 -3.36
C THR A 15 -5.96 -13.24 -4.66
N GLU A 16 -6.56 -12.82 -5.77
CA GLU A 16 -5.84 -12.64 -7.03
C GLU A 16 -5.12 -11.29 -6.97
N LEU A 17 -3.83 -11.33 -6.69
CA LEU A 17 -3.01 -10.15 -6.46
C LEU A 17 -1.93 -10.04 -7.53
N VAL A 18 -1.80 -8.86 -8.10
CA VAL A 18 -0.57 -8.45 -8.79
C VAL A 18 0.44 -8.06 -7.73
N THR A 19 1.61 -8.65 -7.77
CA THR A 19 2.72 -8.37 -6.85
C THR A 19 3.94 -7.94 -7.65
N LEU A 20 4.78 -7.11 -7.03
CA LEU A 20 6.04 -6.64 -7.60
C LEU A 20 7.21 -7.27 -6.85
N SER A 21 8.33 -7.42 -7.55
CA SER A 21 9.62 -7.75 -6.95
C SER A 21 10.37 -6.45 -6.58
N PRO A 22 11.16 -6.43 -5.50
CA PRO A 22 12.06 -5.30 -5.21
C PRO A 22 13.09 -5.06 -6.32
N ASP A 23 13.41 -6.11 -7.09
CA ASP A 23 14.38 -6.09 -8.19
C ASP A 23 13.74 -5.74 -9.56
N ASP A 24 12.41 -5.56 -9.63
CA ASP A 24 11.75 -5.04 -10.83
C ASP A 24 12.16 -3.57 -11.05
N THR A 25 12.19 -3.15 -12.31
CA THR A 25 12.35 -1.73 -12.63
C THR A 25 11.03 -0.97 -12.45
N ILE A 26 11.11 0.33 -12.22
CA ILE A 26 9.90 1.20 -12.14
C ILE A 26 9.11 1.14 -13.44
N GLU A 27 9.79 1.06 -14.61
CA GLU A 27 9.14 0.88 -15.91
C GLU A 27 8.31 -0.41 -15.96
N ALA A 28 8.89 -1.55 -15.53
CA ALA A 28 8.19 -2.84 -15.48
C ALA A 28 7.01 -2.80 -14.49
N ALA A 29 7.20 -2.16 -13.34
CA ALA A 29 6.14 -1.98 -12.35
C ALA A 29 4.98 -1.14 -12.90
N LEU A 30 5.27 -0.03 -13.59
CA LEU A 30 4.25 0.80 -14.24
C LEU A 30 3.45 0.02 -15.28
N ALA A 31 4.12 -0.78 -16.11
CA ALA A 31 3.45 -1.65 -17.08
C ALA A 31 2.50 -2.64 -16.37
N ALA A 32 2.97 -3.32 -15.33
CA ALA A 32 2.16 -4.29 -14.56
C ALA A 32 0.95 -3.62 -13.89
N LEU A 33 1.12 -2.42 -13.30
CA LEU A 33 0.02 -1.67 -12.69
C LEU A 33 -1.00 -1.22 -13.74
N SER A 34 -0.53 -0.75 -14.90
CA SER A 34 -1.37 -0.30 -16.02
C SER A 34 -2.19 -1.46 -16.59
N ASP A 35 -1.56 -2.60 -16.88
CA ASP A 35 -2.23 -3.78 -17.45
C ASP A 35 -3.30 -4.33 -16.50
N ALA A 36 -3.04 -4.26 -15.20
CA ALA A 36 -4.00 -4.69 -14.18
C ALA A 36 -5.06 -3.63 -13.86
N GLY A 37 -4.94 -2.40 -14.36
CA GLY A 37 -5.86 -1.29 -14.06
C GLY A 37 -5.86 -0.90 -12.58
N ILE A 38 -4.70 -1.00 -11.90
CA ILE A 38 -4.54 -0.69 -10.47
C ILE A 38 -3.52 0.44 -10.26
N THR A 39 -3.64 1.13 -9.13
CA THR A 39 -2.80 2.29 -8.79
C THR A 39 -1.66 1.98 -7.84
N GLY A 40 -1.45 0.71 -7.52
CA GLY A 40 -0.36 0.28 -6.66
C GLY A 40 -0.46 -1.20 -6.32
N ALA A 41 0.67 -1.79 -5.99
CA ALA A 41 0.79 -3.22 -5.69
C ALA A 41 1.73 -3.49 -4.51
N PRO A 42 1.55 -4.62 -3.80
CA PRO A 42 2.47 -5.07 -2.78
C PRO A 42 3.81 -5.50 -3.40
N VAL A 43 4.90 -5.21 -2.69
CA VAL A 43 6.25 -5.66 -3.04
C VAL A 43 6.59 -6.87 -2.18
N MET A 44 6.97 -7.96 -2.84
CA MET A 44 7.26 -9.25 -2.19
C MET A 44 8.75 -9.51 -2.22
N GLY A 45 9.33 -9.79 -1.05
CA GLY A 45 10.72 -10.24 -0.96
C GLY A 45 10.91 -11.64 -1.55
N ASN A 46 12.15 -12.01 -1.81
CA ASN A 46 12.52 -13.31 -2.36
C ASN A 46 12.14 -14.49 -1.44
N ASP A 47 11.88 -14.24 -0.18
CA ASP A 47 11.38 -15.21 0.81
C ASP A 47 9.85 -15.34 0.82
N GLY A 48 9.15 -14.62 -0.06
CA GLY A 48 7.69 -14.59 -0.19
C GLY A 48 6.99 -13.78 0.91
N ARG A 49 7.72 -12.90 1.60
CA ARG A 49 7.16 -11.99 2.58
C ARG A 49 6.81 -10.65 1.94
N LEU A 50 5.78 -10.03 2.48
CA LEU A 50 5.42 -8.66 2.16
C LEU A 50 6.45 -7.72 2.78
N ILE A 51 7.21 -6.98 1.96
CA ILE A 51 8.29 -6.08 2.39
C ILE A 51 7.99 -4.62 2.14
N GLY A 52 7.00 -4.31 1.30
CA GLY A 52 6.65 -2.94 0.97
C GLY A 52 5.44 -2.86 0.05
N ALA A 53 5.18 -1.66 -0.43
CA ALA A 53 4.19 -1.38 -1.46
C ALA A 53 4.72 -0.27 -2.36
N LEU A 54 4.38 -0.33 -3.65
CA LEU A 54 4.64 0.73 -4.60
C LEU A 54 3.32 1.22 -5.18
N THR A 55 3.12 2.54 -5.18
CA THR A 55 1.95 3.20 -5.75
C THR A 55 2.36 4.21 -6.82
N LEU A 56 1.40 4.63 -7.65
CA LEU A 56 1.63 5.72 -8.62
C LEU A 56 2.03 7.03 -7.92
N THR A 57 1.60 7.24 -6.67
CA THR A 57 1.99 8.42 -5.89
C THR A 57 3.47 8.36 -5.52
N ASP A 58 3.99 7.20 -5.12
CA ASP A 58 5.41 7.02 -4.81
C ASP A 58 6.28 7.27 -6.05
N ILE A 59 5.77 6.88 -7.22
CA ILE A 59 6.46 7.11 -8.50
C ILE A 59 6.40 8.59 -8.90
N ALA A 60 5.29 9.28 -8.64
CA ALA A 60 5.14 10.69 -8.96
C ALA A 60 5.90 11.62 -7.99
N GLN A 61 6.23 11.16 -6.80
CA GLN A 61 6.88 11.93 -5.74
C GLN A 61 7.98 11.10 -5.05
N PRO A 62 9.09 10.80 -5.73
CA PRO A 62 10.13 9.93 -5.15
C PRO A 62 10.87 10.55 -3.96
N GLU A 63 10.74 11.85 -3.74
CA GLU A 63 11.45 12.57 -2.67
C GLU A 63 10.90 12.29 -1.25
N HIS A 64 9.71 11.71 -1.12
CA HIS A 64 9.15 11.35 0.20
C HIS A 64 9.80 10.14 0.85
N THR A 65 10.78 9.51 0.21
CA THR A 65 11.31 8.21 0.66
C THR A 65 12.32 8.31 1.80
N ASP A 66 12.93 9.46 2.09
CA ASP A 66 14.06 9.54 3.03
C ASP A 66 13.72 10.08 4.44
N GLN A 67 12.63 10.79 4.66
CA GLN A 67 12.33 11.38 5.98
C GLN A 67 11.42 10.51 6.87
N ASP A 68 10.69 9.54 6.32
CA ASP A 68 9.77 8.67 7.08
C ASP A 68 10.28 7.21 7.24
N ARG A 69 11.54 6.93 6.91
CA ARG A 69 12.13 5.59 7.10
C ARG A 69 12.39 5.30 8.59
N VAL A 70 11.34 5.02 9.32
CA VAL A 70 11.49 4.29 10.58
C VAL A 70 11.87 2.85 10.23
N ARG A 71 13.17 2.53 10.32
CA ARG A 71 13.69 1.17 10.13
C ARG A 71 13.02 0.22 11.12
N THR A 72 12.07 -0.56 10.66
CA THR A 72 11.60 -1.75 11.38
C THR A 72 12.63 -2.87 11.18
N ARG A 73 13.14 -3.39 12.29
CA ARG A 73 14.05 -4.54 12.27
C ARG A 73 13.31 -5.80 11.77
N PRO A 74 13.98 -6.71 11.05
CA PRO A 74 13.37 -7.97 10.61
C PRO A 74 12.88 -8.76 11.83
N GLY A 75 11.56 -9.00 11.91
CA GLY A 75 10.96 -9.81 12.97
C GLY A 75 9.96 -9.11 13.88
N GLU A 76 9.77 -7.80 13.77
CA GLU A 76 8.73 -7.09 14.53
C GLU A 76 7.39 -7.06 13.78
N SER A 77 6.35 -7.42 14.51
CA SER A 77 4.96 -7.35 14.07
C SER A 77 4.63 -5.96 13.55
N VAL A 78 3.95 -5.91 12.40
CA VAL A 78 3.45 -4.68 11.79
C VAL A 78 2.76 -3.81 12.84
N ARG A 79 3.43 -2.77 13.30
CA ARG A 79 2.83 -1.74 14.15
C ARG A 79 2.21 -0.69 13.23
N VAL A 80 0.90 -0.50 13.39
CA VAL A 80 0.22 0.70 12.92
C VAL A 80 0.82 1.87 13.71
N VAL A 81 1.74 2.62 13.11
CA VAL A 81 2.21 3.88 13.69
C VAL A 81 1.16 4.93 13.37
N THR A 82 0.29 5.21 14.31
CA THR A 82 -0.56 6.41 14.29
C THR A 82 0.32 7.61 14.56
N THR A 83 0.73 8.31 13.53
CA THR A 83 1.26 9.66 13.66
C THR A 83 0.07 10.62 13.69
N SER A 84 -0.16 11.23 14.85
CA SER A 84 -1.03 12.41 14.96
C SER A 84 -0.38 13.53 14.15
N VAL A 85 -0.95 13.84 13.01
CA VAL A 85 -0.54 15.04 12.25
C VAL A 85 -1.19 16.22 12.95
N GLU A 86 -0.41 16.96 13.73
CA GLU A 86 -0.80 18.31 14.12
C GLU A 86 -0.83 19.17 12.85
N ALA A 87 -1.99 19.79 12.63
CA ALA A 87 -2.18 20.71 11.52
C ALA A 87 -1.25 21.93 11.74
N ASN A 88 -0.19 21.99 10.98
CA ASN A 88 0.60 23.20 10.84
C ASN A 88 0.12 24.02 9.66
N GLU A 89 -0.06 25.30 9.95
CA GLU A 89 -0.50 26.39 9.09
C GLU A 89 0.30 26.41 7.76
N PHE A 90 -0.42 26.70 6.68
CA PHE A 90 0.15 26.99 5.39
C PHE A 90 0.98 28.27 5.48
N ASP A 91 2.30 28.15 5.45
CA ASP A 91 3.21 29.25 5.14
C ASP A 91 3.85 29.01 3.77
N GLU A 92 3.48 29.95 2.89
CA GLU A 92 4.20 30.54 1.74
C GLU A 92 5.09 29.66 0.87
N GLU A 93 4.65 29.58 -0.39
CA GLU A 93 5.43 29.55 -1.64
C GLU A 93 6.93 29.20 -1.52
N GLU A 94 7.25 27.97 -1.25
CA GLU A 94 8.56 27.45 -1.58
C GLU A 94 8.56 27.04 -3.06
N LYS A 95 9.30 27.85 -3.82
CA LYS A 95 9.59 27.74 -5.23
C LYS A 95 10.02 26.30 -5.53
N ILE A 96 9.18 25.57 -6.25
CA ILE A 96 9.50 24.26 -6.80
C ILE A 96 10.63 24.47 -7.81
N GLU A 97 11.87 24.36 -7.35
CA GLU A 97 13.03 24.26 -8.23
C GLU A 97 13.12 22.82 -8.75
N SER A 98 13.00 22.75 -10.07
CA SER A 98 13.40 21.65 -10.93
C SER A 98 12.79 20.28 -10.63
N LYS A 99 11.69 20.02 -11.33
CA LYS A 99 11.41 18.70 -11.89
C LYS A 99 12.70 18.13 -12.47
N GLU A 100 13.35 17.20 -11.81
CA GLU A 100 14.23 16.28 -12.52
C GLU A 100 13.35 15.60 -13.57
N ASP A 101 13.70 15.76 -14.83
CA ASP A 101 12.99 15.17 -15.95
C ASP A 101 12.94 13.66 -15.73
N TYR A 102 11.74 13.12 -15.47
CA TYR A 102 11.49 11.70 -15.49
C TYR A 102 11.74 11.17 -16.91
N SER A 103 12.99 10.90 -17.22
CA SER A 103 13.30 10.31 -18.51
C SER A 103 12.92 8.84 -18.51
N PRO A 104 12.43 8.29 -19.61
CA PRO A 104 12.15 6.86 -19.73
C PRO A 104 13.38 6.00 -19.37
N GLU A 105 14.58 6.50 -19.64
CA GLU A 105 15.82 5.81 -19.28
C GLU A 105 15.99 5.69 -17.76
N LEU A 106 15.62 6.71 -16.99
CA LEU A 106 15.67 6.67 -15.52
C LEU A 106 14.74 5.59 -14.98
N LEU A 107 13.49 5.53 -15.46
CA LEU A 107 12.49 4.54 -15.00
C LEU A 107 12.91 3.11 -15.32
N GLY A 108 13.63 2.90 -16.41
CA GLY A 108 14.17 1.59 -16.81
C GLY A 108 15.39 1.15 -16.02
N GLN A 109 16.04 2.04 -15.28
CA GLN A 109 17.24 1.76 -14.48
C GLN A 109 16.97 1.76 -12.98
N THR A 110 15.93 2.45 -12.52
CA THR A 110 15.54 2.55 -11.10
C THR A 110 14.76 1.33 -10.67
N LEU A 111 15.12 0.75 -9.55
CA LEU A 111 14.48 -0.44 -8.99
C LEU A 111 13.28 -0.07 -8.10
N VAL A 112 12.31 -0.96 -8.03
CA VAL A 112 11.15 -0.85 -7.13
C VAL A 112 11.60 -0.66 -5.68
N SER A 113 12.65 -1.34 -5.24
CA SER A 113 13.23 -1.23 -3.89
C SER A 113 13.71 0.17 -3.52
N GLU A 114 14.00 1.01 -4.51
CA GLU A 114 14.48 2.38 -4.27
C GLU A 114 13.31 3.36 -4.01
N TRP A 115 12.14 3.08 -4.60
CA TRP A 115 10.98 3.98 -4.55
C TRP A 115 9.78 3.41 -3.79
N MET A 116 9.79 2.13 -3.42
CA MET A 116 8.71 1.54 -2.62
C MET A 116 8.67 2.13 -1.22
N SER A 117 7.45 2.24 -0.66
CA SER A 117 7.27 2.47 0.76
C SER A 117 7.41 1.15 1.52
N ASP A 118 8.24 1.11 2.56
CA ASP A 118 8.32 0.01 3.51
C ASP A 118 7.19 0.05 4.57
N ARG A 119 6.43 1.15 4.58
CA ARG A 119 5.25 1.34 5.44
C ARG A 119 4.07 0.54 4.91
N VAL A 120 3.93 -0.68 5.41
CA VAL A 120 2.85 -1.58 5.01
C VAL A 120 1.75 -1.59 6.06
N VAL A 121 0.53 -1.26 5.66
CA VAL A 121 -0.66 -1.33 6.52
C VAL A 121 -1.36 -2.66 6.31
N ALA A 122 -1.35 -3.53 7.32
CA ALA A 122 -1.89 -4.88 7.22
C ALA A 122 -2.81 -5.24 8.39
N VAL A 123 -3.72 -6.17 8.14
CA VAL A 123 -4.63 -6.75 9.13
C VAL A 123 -4.59 -8.26 9.06
N SER A 124 -4.99 -8.93 10.16
CA SER A 124 -5.17 -10.38 10.15
C SER A 124 -6.43 -10.77 9.36
N PRO A 125 -6.51 -12.00 8.81
CA PRO A 125 -7.68 -12.45 8.08
C PRO A 125 -8.96 -12.48 8.94
N ASN A 126 -8.81 -12.62 10.25
CA ASN A 126 -9.93 -12.63 11.20
C ASN A 126 -10.28 -11.23 11.74
N ALA A 127 -9.61 -10.17 11.26
CA ALA A 127 -9.95 -8.81 11.64
C ALA A 127 -11.39 -8.48 11.25
N SER A 128 -12.16 -7.90 12.18
CA SER A 128 -13.54 -7.52 11.92
C SER A 128 -13.63 -6.40 10.88
N LEU A 129 -14.77 -6.29 10.19
CA LEU A 129 -15.07 -5.17 9.30
C LEU A 129 -14.76 -3.82 9.95
N ARG A 130 -15.12 -3.65 11.22
CA ARG A 130 -14.83 -2.42 11.99
C ARG A 130 -13.32 -2.16 12.08
N THR A 131 -12.54 -3.19 12.35
CA THR A 131 -11.07 -3.09 12.42
C THR A 131 -10.51 -2.69 11.05
N VAL A 132 -10.96 -3.35 9.97
CA VAL A 132 -10.56 -3.00 8.60
C VAL A 132 -10.86 -1.53 8.29
N CYS A 133 -12.09 -1.07 8.57
CA CYS A 133 -12.47 0.32 8.33
C CYS A 133 -11.61 1.32 9.13
N ARG A 134 -11.37 1.03 10.41
CA ARG A 134 -10.49 1.88 11.23
C ARG A 134 -9.07 1.93 10.67
N THR A 135 -8.52 0.79 10.31
CA THR A 135 -7.17 0.72 9.75
C THR A 135 -7.04 1.51 8.45
N LEU A 136 -8.08 1.50 7.60
CA LEU A 136 -8.11 2.33 6.38
C LEU A 136 -8.12 3.83 6.73
N VAL A 137 -8.98 4.24 7.66
CA VAL A 137 -9.15 5.66 8.04
C VAL A 137 -7.94 6.16 8.83
N ASP A 138 -7.53 5.44 9.88
CA ASP A 138 -6.43 5.87 10.77
C ASP A 138 -5.07 5.85 10.04
N GLY A 139 -4.93 4.97 9.04
CA GLY A 139 -3.73 4.86 8.20
C GLY A 139 -3.73 5.82 7.01
N ASP A 140 -4.83 6.54 6.77
CA ASP A 140 -5.04 7.37 5.56
C ASP A 140 -4.71 6.61 4.26
N VAL A 141 -5.17 5.35 4.19
CA VAL A 141 -4.88 4.47 3.05
C VAL A 141 -6.16 3.99 2.38
N HIS A 142 -6.11 3.79 1.08
CA HIS A 142 -7.25 3.28 0.30
C HIS A 142 -7.35 1.74 0.29
N ARG A 143 -6.34 1.04 0.78
CA ARG A 143 -6.28 -0.42 0.87
C ARG A 143 -5.44 -0.88 2.05
N VAL A 144 -5.79 -2.04 2.59
CA VAL A 144 -5.01 -2.74 3.61
C VAL A 144 -4.69 -4.14 3.11
N PHE A 145 -3.51 -4.61 3.45
CA PHE A 145 -3.09 -5.97 3.12
C PHE A 145 -3.62 -6.95 4.18
N VAL A 146 -3.94 -8.16 3.75
CA VAL A 146 -4.32 -9.23 4.68
C VAL A 146 -3.16 -10.20 4.74
N THR A 147 -2.60 -10.35 5.94
CA THR A 147 -1.43 -11.21 6.15
C THR A 147 -1.72 -12.29 7.19
N GLU A 148 -1.22 -13.49 6.94
CA GLU A 148 -1.27 -14.62 7.85
C GLU A 148 0.13 -15.20 8.02
N ASN A 149 0.63 -15.25 9.26
CA ASN A 149 2.01 -15.68 9.56
C ASN A 149 3.10 -14.89 8.77
N GLY A 150 2.88 -13.60 8.55
CA GLY A 150 3.78 -12.72 7.80
C GLY A 150 3.72 -12.88 6.28
N ARG A 151 2.85 -13.74 5.77
CA ARG A 151 2.62 -13.93 4.32
C ARG A 151 1.39 -13.16 3.88
N LEU A 152 1.50 -12.51 2.73
CA LEU A 152 0.38 -11.85 2.08
C LEU A 152 -0.59 -12.91 1.55
N ILE A 153 -1.87 -12.81 1.94
CA ILE A 153 -2.92 -13.72 1.48
C ILE A 153 -4.08 -12.99 0.79
N GLY A 154 -4.10 -11.66 0.84
CA GLY A 154 -5.14 -10.89 0.20
C GLY A 154 -4.99 -9.38 0.40
N VAL A 155 -5.87 -8.64 -0.23
CA VAL A 155 -6.01 -7.18 -0.09
C VAL A 155 -7.48 -6.81 0.08
N VAL A 156 -7.76 -5.83 0.93
CA VAL A 156 -9.10 -5.22 1.08
C VAL A 156 -8.97 -3.73 0.77
N SER A 157 -9.75 -3.24 -0.17
CA SER A 157 -9.84 -1.82 -0.50
C SER A 157 -11.07 -1.17 0.15
N ALA A 158 -11.04 0.16 0.28
CA ALA A 158 -12.22 0.94 0.69
C ALA A 158 -13.43 0.68 -0.24
N MET A 159 -13.19 0.39 -1.52
CA MET A 159 -14.24 0.04 -2.49
C MET A 159 -14.87 -1.33 -2.19
N ASP A 160 -14.10 -2.31 -1.70
CA ASP A 160 -14.64 -3.62 -1.31
C ASP A 160 -15.55 -3.48 -0.10
N VAL A 161 -15.19 -2.61 0.85
CA VAL A 161 -16.06 -2.24 1.98
C VAL A 161 -17.34 -1.54 1.49
N ALA A 162 -17.21 -0.58 0.59
CA ALA A 162 -18.37 0.14 0.04
C ALA A 162 -19.34 -0.81 -0.69
N ARG A 163 -18.83 -1.74 -1.51
CA ARG A 163 -19.64 -2.76 -2.19
C ARG A 163 -20.38 -3.67 -1.20
N LEU A 164 -19.70 -4.12 -0.15
CA LEU A 164 -20.34 -4.91 0.90
C LEU A 164 -21.51 -4.14 1.55
N LEU A 165 -21.29 -2.86 1.89
CA LEU A 165 -22.32 -2.02 2.53
C LEU A 165 -23.48 -1.75 1.58
N ALA A 166 -23.24 -1.64 0.27
CA ALA A 166 -24.24 -1.46 -0.76
C ALA A 166 -25.00 -2.76 -1.13
N GLY A 167 -24.60 -3.91 -0.56
CA GLY A 167 -25.17 -5.21 -0.92
C GLY A 167 -24.86 -5.63 -2.37
N MET A 168 -23.80 -5.07 -2.96
CA MET A 168 -23.40 -5.37 -4.34
C MET A 168 -22.51 -6.62 -4.38
N PRO A 169 -22.66 -7.48 -5.41
CA PRO A 169 -21.77 -8.61 -5.62
C PRO A 169 -20.36 -8.13 -5.91
N ARG A 170 -19.38 -9.00 -5.65
CA ARG A 170 -17.97 -8.82 -6.02
C ARG A 170 -17.76 -8.97 -7.51
#